data_b046c18857304c80d5eb68b25320534a
#
_entry.id   b046c18857304c80d5eb68b25320534a
#
_cell.length_a   1.000
_cell.length_b   1.000
_cell.length_c   1.000
_cell.angle_alpha   90.00
_cell.angle_beta   90.00
_cell.angle_gamma   90.00
#
_symmetry.space_group_name_H-M   'P 1'
#
loop_
_entity.id
_entity.type
_entity.pdbx_description
1 polymer ?
#
loop_
_entity_poly.entity_id
_entity_poly.type
_entity_poly.pdbx_seq_one_letter_code
_entity_poly.pdbx_strand_id
1 'polypeptide(L)'
;MITSLTLLAQTETLSAGQILLWAMMGFFGTLGLVLFLFILVNGKLWFQAYMAGAGVGLLELVGMGFRQVPPHQIVEAKIMANQSGIGKELGITTRRLEAHYLAGGNVPNVIRALIAAQRADLDLDFDRAAAIDLAGRDVLDAVRTSVYPRVIDCPGNARTQKVTLGAIARNGVELRVFARVTVRTNLRRLVGGATEETIIARVGEGIITAIGGSETHLTVLENPDSISKAVLARGLDAQTAFEIVSIDIADIEVGENIGARLQIDQANADTQVAQAKAEERRALAVAREQEMKAEIARKKAQVVLAESEVPRAMAQAFRSGNLRIPTA
;
A
#
# COMPACT_ATOMS: atom_id res chain seq x y z
N MET A 1 38.86 -84.73 -39.98
CA MET A 1 38.62 -83.98 -38.73
C MET A 1 39.77 -83.01 -38.48
N ILE A 2 40.21 -82.23 -39.49
CA ILE A 2 41.27 -81.21 -39.39
C ILE A 2 40.95 -79.97 -40.21
N THR A 3 39.73 -79.86 -40.77
CA THR A 3 39.31 -78.70 -41.59
C THR A 3 38.40 -77.71 -40.91
N SER A 4 38.10 -77.94 -39.60
CA SER A 4 37.21 -77.04 -38.86
C SER A 4 37.92 -76.10 -37.86
N LEU A 5 39.24 -76.09 -37.77
CA LEU A 5 40.04 -75.32 -36.82
C LEU A 5 40.80 -74.14 -37.43
N THR A 6 40.74 -73.96 -38.75
CA THR A 6 41.41 -72.83 -39.45
C THR A 6 40.50 -71.62 -39.71
N LEU A 7 39.24 -71.69 -39.33
CA LEU A 7 38.26 -70.62 -39.58
C LEU A 7 38.11 -69.62 -38.42
N LEU A 8 38.82 -69.79 -37.31
CA LEU A 8 38.76 -68.95 -36.11
C LEU A 8 39.99 -68.08 -35.82
N ALA A 9 41.00 -68.11 -36.76
CA ALA A 9 42.24 -67.36 -36.55
C ALA A 9 42.52 -66.23 -37.56
N GLN A 10 41.50 -65.70 -38.21
CA GLN A 10 41.59 -64.39 -38.91
C GLN A 10 41.04 -63.30 -38.08
N THR A 11 41.56 -63.06 -36.90
CA THR A 11 41.55 -61.74 -36.27
C THR A 11 42.56 -60.89 -37.02
N GLU A 12 42.11 -60.26 -38.12
CA GLU A 12 42.86 -59.17 -38.72
C GLU A 12 43.18 -58.16 -37.66
N THR A 13 44.47 -58.07 -37.29
CA THR A 13 44.95 -56.97 -36.44
C THR A 13 44.77 -55.70 -37.22
N LEU A 14 43.65 -55.03 -36.97
CA LEU A 14 43.38 -53.73 -37.53
C LEU A 14 44.61 -52.84 -37.29
N SER A 15 45.23 -52.33 -38.36
CA SER A 15 46.36 -51.43 -38.19
C SER A 15 45.89 -50.19 -37.36
N ALA A 16 46.79 -49.63 -36.56
CA ALA A 16 46.44 -48.47 -35.71
C ALA A 16 45.78 -47.35 -36.53
N GLY A 17 46.10 -47.19 -37.78
CA GLY A 17 45.47 -46.26 -38.70
C GLY A 17 43.99 -46.59 -39.05
N GLN A 18 43.67 -47.90 -39.17
CA GLN A 18 42.28 -48.34 -39.41
C GLN A 18 41.43 -48.19 -38.18
N ILE A 19 41.95 -48.44 -36.98
CA ILE A 19 41.25 -48.16 -35.71
C ILE A 19 40.97 -46.69 -35.55
N LEU A 20 41.93 -45.82 -35.88
CA LEU A 20 41.79 -44.38 -35.81
C LEU A 20 40.74 -43.86 -36.83
N LEU A 21 40.72 -44.42 -38.05
CA LEU A 21 39.76 -44.15 -39.11
C LEU A 21 38.32 -44.53 -38.70
N TRP A 22 38.12 -45.74 -38.13
CA TRP A 22 36.83 -46.19 -37.62
C TRP A 22 36.36 -45.37 -36.41
N ALA A 23 37.28 -44.99 -35.51
CA ALA A 23 36.99 -44.12 -34.40
C ALA A 23 36.57 -42.71 -34.86
N MET A 24 37.27 -42.12 -35.81
CA MET A 24 36.88 -40.85 -36.43
C MET A 24 35.52 -40.95 -37.13
N MET A 25 35.28 -42.00 -37.92
CA MET A 25 34.01 -42.18 -38.62
C MET A 25 32.85 -42.41 -37.67
N GLY A 26 33.09 -43.14 -36.55
CA GLY A 26 32.13 -43.28 -35.47
C GLY A 26 31.84 -41.95 -34.77
N PHE A 27 32.88 -41.16 -34.46
CA PHE A 27 32.72 -39.83 -33.83
C PHE A 27 31.95 -38.86 -34.72
N PHE A 28 32.32 -38.74 -36.01
CA PHE A 28 31.59 -37.90 -36.95
C PHE A 28 30.18 -38.42 -37.25
N GLY A 29 29.98 -39.73 -37.26
CA GLY A 29 28.67 -40.37 -37.43
C GLY A 29 27.73 -40.07 -36.24
N THR A 30 28.23 -40.20 -35.01
CA THR A 30 27.47 -39.87 -33.81
C THR A 30 27.18 -38.36 -33.70
N LEU A 31 28.18 -37.53 -34.02
CA LEU A 31 27.99 -36.07 -34.07
C LEU A 31 26.96 -35.68 -35.14
N GLY A 32 27.02 -36.27 -36.34
CA GLY A 32 26.06 -36.07 -37.41
C GLY A 32 24.63 -36.52 -37.02
N LEU A 33 24.50 -37.66 -36.33
CA LEU A 33 23.23 -38.17 -35.84
C LEU A 33 22.62 -37.23 -34.78
N VAL A 34 23.41 -36.75 -33.83
CA VAL A 34 22.97 -35.79 -32.82
C VAL A 34 22.52 -34.48 -33.47
N LEU A 35 23.27 -33.96 -34.42
CA LEU A 35 22.94 -32.75 -35.15
C LEU A 35 21.67 -32.95 -36.00
N PHE A 36 21.49 -34.10 -36.63
CA PHE A 36 20.29 -34.46 -37.39
C PHE A 36 19.05 -34.55 -36.49
N LEU A 37 19.16 -35.22 -35.34
CA LEU A 37 18.06 -35.26 -34.34
C LEU A 37 17.70 -33.86 -33.82
N PHE A 38 18.72 -33.03 -33.60
CA PHE A 38 18.51 -31.65 -33.17
C PHE A 38 17.78 -30.82 -34.25
N ILE A 39 18.14 -30.99 -35.52
CA ILE A 39 17.46 -30.34 -36.66
C ILE A 39 16.02 -30.85 -36.78
N LEU A 40 15.74 -32.12 -36.56
CA LEU A 40 14.39 -32.67 -36.57
C LEU A 40 13.50 -32.05 -35.47
N VAL A 41 14.04 -31.84 -34.27
CA VAL A 41 13.30 -31.28 -33.16
C VAL A 41 13.09 -29.76 -33.31
N ASN A 42 14.13 -29.05 -33.72
CA ASN A 42 14.10 -27.57 -33.78
C ASN A 42 13.91 -26.99 -35.18
N GLY A 43 13.98 -27.85 -36.23
CA GLY A 43 13.93 -27.40 -37.61
C GLY A 43 12.63 -26.70 -38.00
N LYS A 44 11.50 -27.15 -37.44
CA LYS A 44 10.21 -26.48 -37.63
C LYS A 44 10.26 -25.03 -37.11
N LEU A 45 10.84 -24.82 -35.94
CA LEU A 45 10.98 -23.52 -35.30
C LEU A 45 11.92 -22.60 -36.09
N TRP A 46 13.04 -23.14 -36.54
CA TRP A 46 14.00 -22.40 -37.38
C TRP A 46 13.34 -21.99 -38.72
N PHE A 47 12.64 -22.92 -39.36
CA PHE A 47 11.97 -22.63 -40.64
C PHE A 47 10.89 -21.55 -40.47
N GLN A 48 10.12 -21.59 -39.39
CA GLN A 48 9.15 -20.53 -39.06
C GLN A 48 9.84 -19.17 -38.86
N ALA A 49 10.96 -19.15 -38.11
CA ALA A 49 11.74 -17.93 -37.87
C ALA A 49 12.33 -17.36 -39.17
N TYR A 50 12.81 -18.24 -40.06
CA TYR A 50 13.34 -17.87 -41.36
C TYR A 50 12.27 -17.27 -42.28
N MET A 51 11.12 -17.93 -42.38
CA MET A 51 9.98 -17.45 -43.17
C MET A 51 9.39 -16.15 -42.65
N ALA A 52 9.42 -15.93 -41.32
CA ALA A 52 9.00 -14.68 -40.68
C ALA A 52 10.06 -13.58 -40.75
N GLY A 53 11.24 -13.83 -41.36
CA GLY A 53 12.32 -12.86 -41.43
C GLY A 53 12.93 -12.49 -40.07
N ALA A 54 12.74 -13.33 -39.05
CA ALA A 54 13.18 -13.02 -37.70
C ALA A 54 14.71 -13.09 -37.49
N GLY A 55 15.47 -13.59 -38.48
CA GLY A 55 16.93 -13.60 -38.46
C GLY A 55 17.54 -14.38 -37.29
N VAL A 56 16.99 -15.58 -37.01
CA VAL A 56 17.53 -16.49 -35.99
C VAL A 56 18.41 -17.55 -36.64
N GLY A 57 19.68 -17.63 -36.22
CA GLY A 57 20.61 -18.63 -36.73
C GLY A 57 20.39 -20.01 -36.06
N LEU A 58 20.64 -21.10 -36.80
CA LEU A 58 20.61 -22.46 -36.22
C LEU A 58 21.58 -22.63 -35.05
N LEU A 59 22.78 -22.03 -35.14
CA LEU A 59 23.77 -22.04 -34.05
C LEU A 59 23.30 -21.27 -32.81
N GLU A 60 22.49 -20.22 -32.97
CA GLU A 60 21.87 -19.50 -31.85
C GLU A 60 20.87 -20.39 -31.11
N LEU A 61 20.06 -21.18 -31.86
CA LEU A 61 19.12 -22.14 -31.25
C LEU A 61 19.83 -23.23 -30.43
N VAL A 62 20.97 -23.73 -30.94
CA VAL A 62 21.82 -24.68 -30.18
C VAL A 62 22.35 -24.01 -28.92
N GLY A 63 22.87 -22.80 -29.07
CA GLY A 63 23.42 -22.02 -27.96
C GLY A 63 22.37 -21.70 -26.86
N MET A 64 21.11 -21.47 -27.23
CA MET A 64 20.00 -21.30 -26.26
C MET A 64 19.76 -22.58 -25.45
N GLY A 65 19.80 -23.77 -26.11
CA GLY A 65 19.65 -25.04 -25.44
C GLY A 65 20.73 -25.26 -24.36
N PHE A 66 22.00 -24.93 -24.67
CA PHE A 66 23.10 -25.02 -23.70
C PHE A 66 22.97 -24.03 -22.53
N ARG A 67 22.36 -22.88 -22.76
CA ARG A 67 22.11 -21.85 -21.71
C ARG A 67 20.81 -22.07 -20.94
N GLN A 68 20.13 -23.20 -21.17
CA GLN A 68 18.85 -23.55 -20.55
C GLN A 68 17.73 -22.49 -20.81
N VAL A 69 17.83 -21.80 -21.94
CA VAL A 69 16.80 -20.87 -22.41
C VAL A 69 15.86 -21.61 -23.34
N PRO A 70 14.55 -21.62 -23.14
CA PRO A 70 13.62 -22.31 -24.03
C PRO A 70 13.56 -21.61 -25.39
N PRO A 71 14.06 -22.26 -26.48
CA PRO A 71 14.16 -21.60 -27.80
C PRO A 71 12.79 -21.19 -28.34
N HIS A 72 11.76 -21.97 -28.03
CA HIS A 72 10.38 -21.74 -28.50
C HIS A 72 9.87 -20.34 -28.08
N GLN A 73 10.02 -20.00 -26.78
CA GLN A 73 9.52 -18.74 -26.26
C GLN A 73 10.26 -17.51 -26.86
N ILE A 74 11.58 -17.61 -26.99
CA ILE A 74 12.39 -16.53 -27.54
C ILE A 74 12.13 -16.31 -29.02
N VAL A 75 12.11 -17.41 -29.79
CA VAL A 75 11.90 -17.34 -31.25
C VAL A 75 10.50 -16.88 -31.58
N GLU A 76 9.49 -17.39 -30.88
CA GLU A 76 8.10 -17.00 -31.08
C GLU A 76 7.88 -15.51 -30.74
N ALA A 77 8.47 -15.04 -29.64
CA ALA A 77 8.47 -13.63 -29.27
C ALA A 77 9.15 -12.76 -30.34
N LYS A 78 10.29 -13.21 -30.88
CA LYS A 78 11.00 -12.49 -31.94
C LYS A 78 10.24 -12.50 -33.27
N ILE A 79 9.55 -13.60 -33.60
CA ILE A 79 8.66 -13.68 -34.77
C ILE A 79 7.52 -12.66 -34.62
N MET A 80 6.85 -12.62 -33.47
CA MET A 80 5.79 -11.64 -33.18
C MET A 80 6.29 -10.19 -33.30
N ALA A 81 7.46 -9.88 -32.75
CA ALA A 81 8.08 -8.57 -32.84
C ALA A 81 8.39 -8.17 -34.29
N ASN A 82 8.89 -9.10 -35.10
CA ASN A 82 9.24 -8.84 -36.49
C ASN A 82 7.99 -8.68 -37.37
N GLN A 83 6.97 -9.53 -37.19
CA GLN A 83 5.72 -9.45 -37.91
C GLN A 83 4.91 -8.17 -37.60
N SER A 84 5.04 -7.63 -36.37
CA SER A 84 4.43 -6.34 -36.03
C SER A 84 5.23 -5.11 -36.44
N GLY A 85 6.44 -5.31 -37.02
CA GLY A 85 7.31 -4.22 -37.47
C GLY A 85 8.25 -3.64 -36.41
N ILE A 86 7.99 -3.90 -35.11
CA ILE A 86 8.77 -3.34 -33.98
C ILE A 86 10.16 -3.94 -33.84
N GLY A 87 10.40 -5.14 -34.41
CA GLY A 87 11.65 -5.87 -34.22
C GLY A 87 12.90 -5.13 -34.66
N LYS A 88 12.81 -4.40 -35.78
CA LYS A 88 13.90 -3.58 -36.32
C LYS A 88 13.91 -2.19 -35.69
N GLU A 89 12.76 -1.59 -35.47
CA GLU A 89 12.59 -0.24 -34.96
C GLU A 89 13.12 -0.10 -33.52
N LEU A 90 12.75 -1.02 -32.64
CA LEU A 90 13.19 -1.05 -31.25
C LEU A 90 14.48 -1.86 -31.01
N GLY A 91 15.14 -2.34 -32.07
CA GLY A 91 16.39 -3.08 -31.97
C GLY A 91 16.27 -4.37 -31.14
N ILE A 92 15.16 -5.11 -31.29
CA ILE A 92 14.91 -6.34 -30.53
C ILE A 92 15.75 -7.48 -31.11
N THR A 93 16.87 -7.77 -30.46
CA THR A 93 17.76 -8.85 -30.84
C THR A 93 17.49 -10.12 -30.00
N THR A 94 17.82 -11.29 -30.53
CA THR A 94 17.75 -12.57 -29.81
C THR A 94 18.47 -12.49 -28.47
N ARG A 95 19.66 -11.87 -28.46
CA ARG A 95 20.51 -11.73 -27.26
C ARG A 95 19.83 -10.90 -26.15
N ARG A 96 19.10 -9.84 -26.51
CA ARG A 96 18.36 -9.01 -25.52
C ARG A 96 17.19 -9.79 -24.92
N LEU A 97 16.48 -10.60 -25.73
CA LEU A 97 15.39 -11.46 -25.26
C LEU A 97 15.90 -12.57 -24.33
N GLU A 98 17.03 -13.21 -24.68
CA GLU A 98 17.68 -14.20 -23.82
C GLU A 98 18.13 -13.60 -22.49
N ALA A 99 18.78 -12.43 -22.53
CA ALA A 99 19.23 -11.74 -21.33
C ALA A 99 18.07 -11.41 -20.40
N HIS A 100 16.94 -10.93 -20.95
CA HIS A 100 15.72 -10.66 -20.19
C HIS A 100 15.11 -11.93 -19.57
N TYR A 101 15.07 -13.03 -20.34
CA TYR A 101 14.60 -14.32 -19.83
C TYR A 101 15.49 -14.85 -18.69
N LEU A 102 16.82 -14.79 -18.85
CA LEU A 102 17.78 -15.22 -17.82
C LEU A 102 17.72 -14.35 -16.56
N ALA A 103 17.31 -13.09 -16.69
CA ALA A 103 17.05 -12.21 -15.55
C ALA A 103 15.72 -12.53 -14.83
N GLY A 104 14.95 -13.53 -15.29
CA GLY A 104 13.67 -13.92 -14.71
C GLY A 104 12.45 -13.19 -15.29
N GLY A 105 12.61 -12.44 -16.38
CA GLY A 105 11.54 -11.71 -17.01
C GLY A 105 10.63 -12.55 -17.92
N ASN A 106 9.43 -12.05 -18.18
CA ASN A 106 8.43 -12.68 -19.04
C ASN A 106 8.48 -12.12 -20.47
N VAL A 107 9.36 -12.70 -21.30
CA VAL A 107 9.60 -12.26 -22.68
C VAL A 107 8.33 -12.15 -23.53
N PRO A 108 7.42 -13.14 -23.56
CA PRO A 108 6.19 -13.04 -24.36
C PRO A 108 5.29 -11.88 -23.92
N ASN A 109 5.21 -11.60 -22.63
CA ASN A 109 4.40 -10.51 -22.09
C ASN A 109 4.96 -9.13 -22.48
N VAL A 110 6.27 -8.96 -22.37
CA VAL A 110 6.98 -7.74 -22.77
C VAL A 110 6.79 -7.45 -24.26
N ILE A 111 6.92 -8.47 -25.13
CA ILE A 111 6.74 -8.28 -26.57
C ILE A 111 5.29 -7.91 -26.91
N ARG A 112 4.30 -8.57 -26.30
CA ARG A 112 2.88 -8.21 -26.48
C ARG A 112 2.59 -6.78 -26.02
N ALA A 113 3.19 -6.38 -24.89
CA ALA A 113 3.07 -5.03 -24.38
C ALA A 113 3.67 -3.99 -25.33
N LEU A 114 4.87 -4.25 -25.89
CA LEU A 114 5.50 -3.38 -26.89
C LEU A 114 4.66 -3.27 -28.17
N ILE A 115 4.09 -4.37 -28.66
CA ILE A 115 3.18 -4.35 -29.82
C ILE A 115 1.94 -3.50 -29.51
N ALA A 116 1.37 -3.65 -28.31
CA ALA A 116 0.22 -2.86 -27.89
C ALA A 116 0.55 -1.37 -27.76
N ALA A 117 1.73 -1.06 -27.18
CA ALA A 117 2.22 0.31 -27.03
C ALA A 117 2.45 0.99 -28.38
N GLN A 118 3.08 0.29 -29.33
CA GLN A 118 3.29 0.81 -30.70
C GLN A 118 1.96 1.08 -31.42
N ARG A 119 0.98 0.20 -31.28
CA ARG A 119 -0.36 0.39 -31.88
C ARG A 119 -1.13 1.56 -31.28
N ALA A 120 -0.83 1.89 -30.01
CA ALA A 120 -1.44 2.99 -29.26
C ALA A 120 -0.62 4.28 -29.34
N ASP A 121 0.45 4.30 -30.13
CA ASP A 121 1.38 5.44 -30.27
C ASP A 121 1.96 5.91 -28.93
N LEU A 122 2.28 4.94 -28.05
CA LEU A 122 2.89 5.19 -26.74
C LEU A 122 4.40 5.03 -26.82
N ASP A 123 5.13 5.99 -26.26
CA ASP A 123 6.60 5.98 -26.16
C ASP A 123 7.08 4.95 -25.12
N LEU A 124 7.24 3.69 -25.56
CA LEU A 124 7.75 2.59 -24.76
C LEU A 124 8.85 1.85 -25.50
N ASP A 125 10.06 1.93 -25.02
CA ASP A 125 11.20 1.17 -25.55
C ASP A 125 11.34 -0.20 -24.85
N PHE A 126 12.15 -1.09 -25.45
CA PHE A 126 12.37 -2.44 -24.89
C PHE A 126 13.03 -2.41 -23.52
N ASP A 127 13.99 -1.51 -23.28
CA ASP A 127 14.74 -1.47 -22.01
C ASP A 127 13.83 -1.04 -20.87
N ARG A 128 12.96 -0.07 -21.13
CA ARG A 128 11.96 0.37 -20.15
C ARG A 128 10.90 -0.70 -19.88
N ALA A 129 10.40 -1.37 -20.93
CA ALA A 129 9.47 -2.46 -20.78
C ALA A 129 10.09 -3.63 -19.98
N ALA A 130 11.35 -3.99 -20.28
CA ALA A 130 12.09 -4.99 -19.53
C ALA A 130 12.31 -4.60 -18.06
N ALA A 131 12.62 -3.34 -17.78
CA ALA A 131 12.78 -2.83 -16.42
C ALA A 131 11.47 -2.90 -15.62
N ILE A 132 10.34 -2.58 -16.23
CA ILE A 132 9.00 -2.69 -15.61
C ILE A 132 8.69 -4.14 -15.24
N ASP A 133 8.94 -5.08 -16.17
CA ASP A 133 8.68 -6.51 -15.97
C ASP A 133 9.58 -7.09 -14.85
N LEU A 134 10.87 -6.75 -14.87
CA LEU A 134 11.82 -7.17 -13.82
C LEU A 134 11.54 -6.54 -12.45
N ALA A 135 10.87 -5.38 -12.42
CA ALA A 135 10.36 -4.80 -11.19
C ALA A 135 9.11 -5.52 -10.65
N GLY A 136 8.65 -6.59 -11.29
CA GLY A 136 7.51 -7.40 -10.89
C GLY A 136 6.14 -6.80 -11.25
N ARG A 137 6.09 -5.84 -12.18
CA ARG A 137 4.86 -5.22 -12.66
C ARG A 137 4.45 -5.77 -14.03
N ASP A 138 3.15 -5.94 -14.24
CA ASP A 138 2.64 -6.39 -15.53
C ASP A 138 2.68 -5.24 -16.55
N VAL A 139 3.60 -5.35 -17.52
CA VAL A 139 3.80 -4.35 -18.57
C VAL A 139 2.59 -4.25 -19.48
N LEU A 140 1.94 -5.37 -19.80
CA LEU A 140 0.78 -5.39 -20.69
C LEU A 140 -0.43 -4.72 -20.04
N ASP A 141 -0.66 -4.98 -18.75
CA ASP A 141 -1.72 -4.32 -17.99
C ASP A 141 -1.45 -2.82 -17.85
N ALA A 142 -0.20 -2.44 -17.63
CA ALA A 142 0.22 -1.03 -17.58
C ALA A 142 -0.06 -0.28 -18.89
N VAL A 143 0.27 -0.89 -20.04
CA VAL A 143 -0.01 -0.31 -21.37
C VAL A 143 -1.52 -0.20 -21.57
N ARG A 144 -2.30 -1.24 -21.23
CA ARG A 144 -3.76 -1.20 -21.34
C ARG A 144 -4.37 -0.08 -20.48
N THR A 145 -3.94 0.05 -19.25
CA THR A 145 -4.43 1.10 -18.33
C THR A 145 -3.94 2.50 -18.72
N SER A 146 -2.87 2.61 -19.48
CA SER A 146 -2.44 3.88 -20.06
C SER A 146 -3.38 4.34 -21.19
N VAL A 147 -3.90 3.39 -21.99
CA VAL A 147 -4.84 3.68 -23.10
C VAL A 147 -6.28 3.77 -22.59
N TYR A 148 -6.69 2.84 -21.73
CA TYR A 148 -8.02 2.77 -21.13
C TYR A 148 -7.93 3.09 -19.65
N PRO A 149 -8.32 4.31 -19.25
CA PRO A 149 -8.31 4.69 -17.84
C PRO A 149 -9.12 3.71 -16.99
N ARG A 150 -8.63 3.46 -15.78
CA ARG A 150 -9.25 2.56 -14.82
C ARG A 150 -9.91 3.36 -13.71
N VAL A 151 -11.08 2.92 -13.28
CA VAL A 151 -11.78 3.52 -12.13
C VAL A 151 -11.40 2.77 -10.86
N ILE A 152 -11.01 3.52 -9.84
CA ILE A 152 -10.65 3.04 -8.51
C ILE A 152 -11.61 3.65 -7.51
N ASP A 153 -12.16 2.86 -6.62
CA ASP A 153 -13.03 3.31 -5.55
C ASP A 153 -12.21 3.90 -4.38
N CYS A 154 -12.65 5.01 -3.82
CA CYS A 154 -12.06 5.64 -2.65
C CYS A 154 -13.14 5.83 -1.57
N PRO A 155 -12.98 5.19 -0.38
CA PRO A 155 -11.87 4.33 0.03
C PRO A 155 -11.87 2.95 -0.66
N GLY A 156 -10.68 2.41 -0.88
CA GLY A 156 -10.50 1.07 -1.43
C GLY A 156 -11.05 -0.01 -0.50
N ASN A 157 -11.36 -1.21 -1.07
CA ASN A 157 -11.90 -2.39 -0.37
C ASN A 157 -13.44 -2.48 -0.19
N ALA A 158 -14.20 -1.90 -1.08
CA ALA A 158 -15.66 -2.09 -1.13
C ALA A 158 -16.11 -3.50 -1.59
N ARG A 159 -15.33 -4.57 -1.33
CA ARG A 159 -15.75 -5.93 -1.78
C ARG A 159 -16.93 -6.50 -1.02
N THR A 160 -17.31 -5.95 0.15
CA THR A 160 -18.39 -6.49 0.99
C THR A 160 -19.25 -5.44 1.72
N GLN A 161 -18.79 -4.20 1.89
CA GLN A 161 -19.57 -3.11 2.47
C GLN A 161 -19.16 -1.79 1.82
N LYS A 162 -20.11 -0.88 1.57
CA LYS A 162 -19.81 0.51 1.20
C LYS A 162 -19.03 1.15 2.34
N VAL A 163 -17.71 1.08 2.28
CA VAL A 163 -16.85 1.83 3.20
C VAL A 163 -16.86 3.27 2.71
N THR A 164 -17.24 4.20 3.56
CA THR A 164 -17.27 5.64 3.26
C THR A 164 -16.16 6.35 4.00
N LEU A 165 -15.65 7.44 3.44
CA LEU A 165 -14.72 8.37 4.08
C LEU A 165 -15.50 9.31 4.97
N GLY A 166 -15.30 9.24 6.29
CA GLY A 166 -15.85 10.19 7.25
C GLY A 166 -14.99 11.46 7.32
N ALA A 167 -15.60 12.61 7.13
CA ALA A 167 -14.95 13.91 7.30
C ALA A 167 -15.89 14.88 8.01
N ILE A 168 -15.37 15.76 8.88
CA ILE A 168 -16.16 16.72 9.65
C ILE A 168 -15.96 18.10 9.05
N ALA A 169 -17.06 18.74 8.65
CA ALA A 169 -17.06 20.13 8.22
C ALA A 169 -16.88 21.09 9.42
N ARG A 170 -16.53 22.36 9.17
CA ARG A 170 -16.28 23.35 10.23
C ARG A 170 -17.45 23.55 11.18
N ASN A 171 -18.69 23.37 10.71
CA ASN A 171 -19.89 23.45 11.55
C ASN A 171 -20.13 22.22 12.43
N GLY A 172 -19.20 21.25 12.47
CA GLY A 172 -19.26 20.08 13.32
C GLY A 172 -20.13 18.93 12.81
N VAL A 173 -20.65 19.00 11.58
CA VAL A 173 -21.43 17.91 10.96
C VAL A 173 -20.49 16.96 10.24
N GLU A 174 -20.63 15.67 10.53
CA GLU A 174 -19.92 14.59 9.81
C GLU A 174 -20.55 14.40 8.43
N LEU A 175 -19.70 14.31 7.41
CA LEU A 175 -20.07 13.88 6.07
C LEU A 175 -19.36 12.57 5.75
N ARG A 176 -20.11 11.62 5.22
CA ARG A 176 -19.61 10.34 4.75
C ARG A 176 -19.61 10.34 3.23
N VAL A 177 -18.41 10.29 2.65
CA VAL A 177 -18.22 10.46 1.22
C VAL A 177 -17.69 9.17 0.59
N PHE A 178 -18.24 8.85 -0.57
CA PHE A 178 -17.72 7.82 -1.45
C PHE A 178 -17.33 8.46 -2.79
N ALA A 179 -16.05 8.30 -3.16
CA ALA A 179 -15.53 8.87 -4.38
C ALA A 179 -15.02 7.80 -5.34
N ARG A 180 -15.07 8.09 -6.64
CA ARG A 180 -14.45 7.29 -7.70
C ARG A 180 -13.35 8.09 -8.34
N VAL A 181 -12.18 7.48 -8.45
CA VAL A 181 -11.00 8.11 -9.02
C VAL A 181 -10.68 7.41 -10.33
N THR A 182 -10.73 8.15 -11.42
CA THR A 182 -10.30 7.65 -12.73
C THR A 182 -8.82 7.93 -12.89
N VAL A 183 -8.04 6.86 -13.09
CA VAL A 183 -6.58 6.93 -13.22
C VAL A 183 -6.12 6.30 -14.52
N ARG A 184 -5.03 6.80 -15.06
CA ARG A 184 -4.28 6.15 -16.14
C ARG A 184 -2.84 5.89 -15.71
N THR A 185 -2.23 4.84 -16.23
CA THR A 185 -0.83 4.51 -15.92
C THR A 185 0.12 5.44 -16.66
N ASN A 186 1.08 6.02 -15.95
CA ASN A 186 2.19 6.75 -16.53
C ASN A 186 3.40 5.82 -16.68
N LEU A 187 3.64 5.32 -17.91
CA LEU A 187 4.70 4.35 -18.20
C LEU A 187 6.10 4.86 -17.87
N ARG A 188 6.33 6.19 -17.88
CA ARG A 188 7.62 6.79 -17.54
C ARG A 188 7.92 6.74 -16.04
N ARG A 189 6.90 6.76 -15.21
CA ARG A 189 7.00 6.77 -13.74
C ARG A 189 6.65 5.42 -13.11
N LEU A 190 6.40 4.40 -13.93
CA LEU A 190 5.95 3.10 -13.43
C LEU A 190 7.02 2.40 -12.59
N VAL A 191 8.30 2.51 -12.98
CA VAL A 191 9.44 1.99 -12.21
C VAL A 191 9.75 2.96 -11.07
N GLY A 192 9.63 2.50 -9.84
CA GLY A 192 9.85 3.32 -8.63
C GLY A 192 8.69 4.21 -8.21
N GLY A 193 7.60 4.27 -8.99
CA GLY A 193 6.40 5.02 -8.62
C GLY A 193 5.54 4.28 -7.59
N ALA A 194 4.86 5.05 -6.74
CA ALA A 194 3.96 4.52 -5.72
C ALA A 194 2.75 3.78 -6.34
N THR A 195 2.18 2.86 -5.55
CA THR A 195 1.08 1.99 -5.96
C THR A 195 -0.29 2.68 -5.95
N GLU A 196 -1.31 1.98 -6.44
CA GLU A 196 -2.72 2.37 -6.41
C GLU A 196 -3.20 2.74 -5.00
N GLU A 197 -2.78 1.98 -3.98
CA GLU A 197 -3.11 2.23 -2.58
C GLU A 197 -2.65 3.61 -2.09
N THR A 198 -1.48 4.07 -2.58
CA THR A 198 -0.97 5.40 -2.23
C THR A 198 -1.84 6.51 -2.82
N ILE A 199 -2.38 6.32 -4.01
CA ILE A 199 -3.32 7.28 -4.62
C ILE A 199 -4.61 7.33 -3.82
N ILE A 200 -5.17 6.17 -3.48
CA ILE A 200 -6.38 6.08 -2.66
C ILE A 200 -6.19 6.84 -1.35
N ALA A 201 -5.06 6.61 -0.66
CA ALA A 201 -4.75 7.29 0.60
C ALA A 201 -4.62 8.81 0.42
N ARG A 202 -3.88 9.28 -0.59
CA ARG A 202 -3.69 10.72 -0.84
C ARG A 202 -4.97 11.42 -1.26
N VAL A 203 -5.77 10.79 -2.12
CA VAL A 203 -7.07 11.34 -2.54
C VAL A 203 -8.02 11.38 -1.35
N GLY A 204 -8.07 10.32 -0.53
CA GLY A 204 -8.85 10.29 0.69
C GLY A 204 -8.47 11.41 1.65
N GLU A 205 -7.16 11.62 1.90
CA GLU A 205 -6.67 12.75 2.69
C GLU A 205 -7.05 14.10 2.08
N GLY A 206 -6.93 14.21 0.76
CA GLY A 206 -7.33 15.42 0.01
C GLY A 206 -8.81 15.76 0.19
N ILE A 207 -9.69 14.75 0.09
CA ILE A 207 -11.13 14.89 0.29
C ILE A 207 -11.44 15.30 1.73
N ILE A 208 -10.88 14.62 2.73
CA ILE A 208 -11.06 14.94 4.15
C ILE A 208 -10.63 16.38 4.43
N THR A 209 -9.50 16.81 3.89
CA THR A 209 -9.00 18.17 4.09
C THR A 209 -9.88 19.22 3.38
N ALA A 210 -10.38 18.91 2.19
CA ALA A 210 -11.28 19.82 1.46
C ALA A 210 -12.60 20.02 2.20
N ILE A 211 -13.20 18.92 2.73
CA ILE A 211 -14.42 18.97 3.54
C ILE A 211 -14.18 19.71 4.85
N GLY A 212 -13.08 19.40 5.56
CA GLY A 212 -12.72 20.07 6.81
C GLY A 212 -12.42 21.57 6.67
N GLY A 213 -12.04 22.01 5.46
CA GLY A 213 -11.89 23.42 5.09
C GLY A 213 -13.19 24.14 4.78
N SER A 214 -14.27 23.42 4.48
CA SER A 214 -15.57 23.98 4.12
C SER A 214 -16.30 24.54 5.36
N GLU A 215 -16.89 25.73 5.23
CA GLU A 215 -17.57 26.38 6.36
C GLU A 215 -18.81 25.61 6.83
N THR A 216 -19.58 25.08 5.89
CA THR A 216 -20.81 24.35 6.18
C THR A 216 -20.89 23.06 5.36
N HIS A 217 -21.54 22.04 5.91
CA HIS A 217 -21.84 20.80 5.19
C HIS A 217 -22.77 21.06 3.99
N LEU A 218 -23.62 22.07 4.04
CA LEU A 218 -24.53 22.43 2.95
C LEU A 218 -23.77 22.90 1.71
N THR A 219 -22.70 23.67 1.85
CA THR A 219 -21.87 24.12 0.73
C THR A 219 -21.26 22.94 -0.03
N VAL A 220 -20.89 21.87 0.71
CA VAL A 220 -20.36 20.63 0.14
C VAL A 220 -21.44 19.87 -0.61
N LEU A 221 -22.66 19.80 -0.06
CA LEU A 221 -23.80 19.10 -0.69
C LEU A 221 -24.32 19.84 -1.93
N GLU A 222 -24.32 21.17 -1.91
CA GLU A 222 -24.72 21.98 -3.05
C GLU A 222 -23.74 21.90 -4.23
N ASN A 223 -22.44 21.77 -3.93
CA ASN A 223 -21.41 21.76 -4.96
C ASN A 223 -20.27 20.76 -4.68
N PRO A 224 -20.52 19.44 -4.85
CA PRO A 224 -19.51 18.39 -4.66
C PRO A 224 -18.29 18.55 -5.57
N ASP A 225 -18.46 19.09 -6.77
CA ASP A 225 -17.39 19.33 -7.74
C ASP A 225 -16.30 20.28 -7.22
N SER A 226 -16.64 21.14 -6.27
CA SER A 226 -15.66 22.03 -5.63
C SER A 226 -14.57 21.23 -4.91
N ILE A 227 -14.93 20.11 -4.27
CA ILE A 227 -14.01 19.20 -3.60
C ILE A 227 -13.10 18.54 -4.64
N SER A 228 -13.69 17.96 -5.70
CA SER A 228 -12.94 17.30 -6.78
C SER A 228 -11.90 18.26 -7.37
N LYS A 229 -12.26 19.49 -7.67
CA LYS A 229 -11.35 20.52 -8.18
C LYS A 229 -10.26 20.89 -7.17
N ALA A 230 -10.60 21.05 -5.90
CA ALA A 230 -9.64 21.38 -4.84
C ALA A 230 -8.61 20.25 -4.64
N VAL A 231 -9.04 19.00 -4.75
CA VAL A 231 -8.17 17.82 -4.62
C VAL A 231 -7.25 17.69 -5.84
N LEU A 232 -7.78 17.87 -7.06
CA LEU A 232 -6.99 17.84 -8.30
C LEU A 232 -5.94 18.96 -8.34
N ALA A 233 -6.29 20.16 -7.87
CA ALA A 233 -5.37 21.30 -7.84
C ALA A 233 -4.14 21.06 -6.94
N ARG A 234 -4.16 20.10 -6.04
CA ARG A 234 -3.02 19.74 -5.18
C ARG A 234 -1.97 18.89 -5.87
N GLY A 235 -2.23 18.34 -7.07
CA GLY A 235 -1.27 17.52 -7.80
C GLY A 235 -0.87 16.25 -7.02
N LEU A 236 -1.83 15.51 -6.52
CA LEU A 236 -1.63 14.33 -5.66
C LEU A 236 -0.99 13.13 -6.38
N ASP A 237 -0.93 13.18 -7.71
CA ASP A 237 -0.29 12.20 -8.60
C ASP A 237 1.24 12.34 -8.67
N ALA A 238 1.82 13.35 -8.03
CA ALA A 238 3.26 13.53 -7.99
C ALA A 238 3.97 12.31 -7.41
N GLN A 239 4.99 11.78 -8.13
CA GLN A 239 5.77 10.59 -7.75
C GLN A 239 4.96 9.28 -7.66
N THR A 240 3.79 9.21 -8.29
CA THR A 240 3.03 7.96 -8.42
C THR A 240 3.19 7.35 -9.81
N ALA A 241 2.93 6.04 -9.91
CA ALA A 241 2.90 5.31 -11.17
C ALA A 241 1.68 5.65 -12.04
N PHE A 242 0.74 6.41 -11.50
CA PHE A 242 -0.52 6.73 -12.13
C PHE A 242 -0.72 8.25 -12.20
N GLU A 243 -1.52 8.68 -13.14
CA GLU A 243 -1.99 10.05 -13.33
C GLU A 243 -3.50 10.09 -13.09
N ILE A 244 -3.96 11.04 -12.29
CA ILE A 244 -5.38 11.18 -11.98
C ILE A 244 -6.05 11.97 -13.12
N VAL A 245 -7.03 11.34 -13.76
CA VAL A 245 -7.81 11.94 -14.86
C VAL A 245 -9.00 12.71 -14.31
N SER A 246 -9.79 12.07 -13.42
CA SER A 246 -10.92 12.71 -12.74
C SER A 246 -11.10 12.14 -11.35
N ILE A 247 -11.75 12.93 -10.50
CA ILE A 247 -12.24 12.51 -9.19
C ILE A 247 -13.72 12.84 -9.16
N ASP A 248 -14.55 11.84 -9.06
CA ASP A 248 -15.99 11.97 -9.07
C ASP A 248 -16.55 11.59 -7.71
N ILE A 249 -17.25 12.51 -7.06
CA ILE A 249 -17.93 12.23 -5.80
C ILE A 249 -19.23 11.48 -6.15
N ALA A 250 -19.28 10.20 -5.81
CA ALA A 250 -20.38 9.33 -6.21
C ALA A 250 -21.55 9.34 -5.21
N ASP A 251 -21.24 9.54 -3.91
CA ASP A 251 -22.25 9.56 -2.86
C ASP A 251 -21.77 10.42 -1.67
N ILE A 252 -22.69 11.17 -1.07
CA ILE A 252 -22.45 11.96 0.14
C ILE A 252 -23.61 11.73 1.10
N GLU A 253 -23.34 11.10 2.23
CA GLU A 253 -24.28 10.91 3.31
C GLU A 253 -23.98 11.88 4.44
N VAL A 254 -25.02 12.45 5.07
CA VAL A 254 -24.88 13.28 6.26
C VAL A 254 -24.91 12.38 7.48
N GLY A 255 -23.83 12.40 8.24
CA GLY A 255 -23.67 11.66 9.49
C GLY A 255 -24.18 12.45 10.71
N GLU A 256 -23.57 12.21 11.87
CA GLU A 256 -23.94 12.85 13.13
C GLU A 256 -23.42 14.29 13.20
N ASN A 257 -24.17 15.13 13.92
CA ASN A 257 -23.69 16.46 14.29
C ASN A 257 -22.82 16.37 15.56
N ILE A 258 -21.52 16.11 15.35
CA ILE A 258 -20.53 15.96 16.42
C ILE A 258 -20.35 17.27 17.19
N GLY A 259 -20.49 18.42 16.51
CA GLY A 259 -20.41 19.73 17.13
C GLY A 259 -21.53 19.96 18.19
N ALA A 260 -22.77 19.63 17.84
CA ALA A 260 -23.89 19.72 18.77
C ALA A 260 -23.74 18.74 19.96
N ARG A 261 -23.27 17.54 19.69
CA ARG A 261 -23.02 16.54 20.73
C ARG A 261 -21.94 17.00 21.72
N LEU A 262 -20.84 17.55 21.23
CA LEU A 262 -19.78 18.11 22.09
C LEU A 262 -20.29 19.28 22.94
N GLN A 263 -21.17 20.15 22.40
CA GLN A 263 -21.79 21.22 23.18
C GLN A 263 -22.70 20.70 24.31
N ILE A 264 -23.46 19.62 24.04
CA ILE A 264 -24.30 18.98 25.06
C ILE A 264 -23.41 18.36 26.14
N ASP A 265 -22.34 17.65 25.76
CA ASP A 265 -21.41 17.01 26.69
C ASP A 265 -20.69 18.07 27.54
N GLN A 266 -20.30 19.22 26.95
CA GLN A 266 -19.72 20.35 27.69
C GLN A 266 -20.72 20.95 28.67
N ALA A 267 -21.97 21.19 28.27
CA ALA A 267 -23.00 21.71 29.15
C ALA A 267 -23.31 20.77 30.33
N ASN A 268 -23.30 19.45 30.09
CA ASN A 268 -23.47 18.46 31.13
C ASN A 268 -22.29 18.47 32.11
N ALA A 269 -21.06 18.57 31.59
CA ALA A 269 -19.86 18.67 32.42
C ALA A 269 -19.87 19.96 33.29
N ASP A 270 -20.22 21.09 32.69
CA ASP A 270 -20.35 22.37 33.43
C ASP A 270 -21.41 22.26 34.52
N THR A 271 -22.55 21.63 34.25
CA THR A 271 -23.58 21.37 35.26
C THR A 271 -23.08 20.52 36.42
N GLN A 272 -22.33 19.43 36.13
CA GLN A 272 -21.74 18.57 37.16
C GLN A 272 -20.68 19.33 37.99
N VAL A 273 -19.87 20.15 37.37
CA VAL A 273 -18.91 21.04 38.08
C VAL A 273 -19.63 22.04 38.97
N ALA A 274 -20.70 22.64 38.48
CA ALA A 274 -21.50 23.56 39.27
C ALA A 274 -22.17 22.88 40.47
N GLN A 275 -22.70 21.66 40.30
CA GLN A 275 -23.28 20.85 41.37
C GLN A 275 -22.23 20.49 42.42
N ALA A 276 -21.05 19.99 41.99
CA ALA A 276 -19.94 19.67 42.90
C ALA A 276 -19.50 20.88 43.72
N LYS A 277 -19.38 22.07 43.11
CA LYS A 277 -19.06 23.32 43.82
C LYS A 277 -20.18 23.74 44.79
N ALA A 278 -21.45 23.50 44.46
CA ALA A 278 -22.54 23.78 45.36
C ALA A 278 -22.52 22.85 46.58
N GLU A 279 -22.24 21.56 46.40
CA GLU A 279 -22.10 20.60 47.47
C GLU A 279 -20.89 20.91 48.36
N GLU A 280 -19.75 21.30 47.75
CA GLU A 280 -18.59 21.76 48.51
C GLU A 280 -18.93 22.95 49.41
N ARG A 281 -19.61 23.96 48.84
CA ARG A 281 -20.07 25.12 49.64
C ARG A 281 -21.03 24.72 50.76
N ARG A 282 -21.95 23.81 50.52
CA ARG A 282 -22.85 23.24 51.54
C ARG A 282 -22.06 22.53 52.63
N ALA A 283 -21.11 21.66 52.27
CA ALA A 283 -20.30 20.96 53.23
C ALA A 283 -19.44 21.92 54.08
N LEU A 284 -18.85 22.93 53.46
CA LEU A 284 -18.13 23.99 54.18
C LEU A 284 -19.03 24.80 55.13
N ALA A 285 -20.25 25.11 54.71
CA ALA A 285 -21.19 25.81 55.57
C ALA A 285 -21.63 24.98 56.75
N VAL A 286 -21.89 23.68 56.58
CA VAL A 286 -22.22 22.75 57.64
C VAL A 286 -21.02 22.57 58.58
N ALA A 287 -19.78 22.44 58.06
CA ALA A 287 -18.57 22.36 58.87
C ALA A 287 -18.41 23.62 59.72
N ARG A 288 -18.55 24.82 59.18
CA ARG A 288 -18.50 26.10 59.92
C ARG A 288 -19.58 26.18 60.97
N GLU A 289 -20.80 25.74 60.67
CA GLU A 289 -21.87 25.69 61.68
C GLU A 289 -21.52 24.79 62.87
N GLN A 290 -20.91 23.59 62.57
CA GLN A 290 -20.46 22.69 63.62
C GLN A 290 -19.29 23.30 64.45
N GLU A 291 -18.36 23.95 63.78
CA GLU A 291 -17.26 24.66 64.46
C GLU A 291 -17.80 25.76 65.40
N MET A 292 -18.73 26.56 64.88
CA MET A 292 -19.36 27.61 65.69
C MET A 292 -20.15 27.05 66.91
N LYS A 293 -20.89 25.94 66.72
CA LYS A 293 -21.56 25.21 67.80
C LYS A 293 -20.56 24.73 68.87
N ALA A 294 -19.45 24.14 68.41
CA ALA A 294 -18.39 23.67 69.29
C ALA A 294 -17.71 24.84 70.03
N GLU A 295 -17.48 25.97 69.35
CA GLU A 295 -16.92 27.15 70.01
C GLU A 295 -17.88 27.76 71.06
N ILE A 296 -19.19 27.85 70.77
CA ILE A 296 -20.20 28.28 71.71
C ILE A 296 -20.19 27.34 72.95
N ALA A 297 -20.17 26.00 72.76
CA ALA A 297 -20.07 25.04 73.84
C ALA A 297 -18.81 25.23 74.68
N ARG A 298 -17.67 25.47 74.03
CA ARG A 298 -16.39 25.72 74.67
C ARG A 298 -16.45 27.04 75.50
N LYS A 299 -17.02 28.11 74.93
CA LYS A 299 -17.18 29.37 75.65
C LYS A 299 -18.10 29.23 76.86
N LYS A 300 -19.25 28.53 76.70
CA LYS A 300 -20.14 28.22 77.83
C LYS A 300 -19.43 27.44 78.95
N ALA A 301 -18.59 26.43 78.60
CA ALA A 301 -17.81 25.71 79.58
C ALA A 301 -16.77 26.59 80.32
N GLN A 302 -16.15 27.54 79.57
CA GLN A 302 -15.22 28.53 80.20
C GLN A 302 -15.97 29.45 81.18
N VAL A 303 -17.20 29.93 80.82
CA VAL A 303 -18.01 30.74 81.71
C VAL A 303 -18.39 29.96 82.96
N VAL A 304 -18.84 28.71 82.86
CA VAL A 304 -19.16 27.84 84.03
C VAL A 304 -17.94 27.60 84.92
N LEU A 305 -16.75 27.41 84.29
CA LEU A 305 -15.48 27.26 85.05
C LEU A 305 -15.17 28.57 85.84
N ALA A 306 -15.26 29.73 85.16
CA ALA A 306 -15.06 30.99 85.80
C ALA A 306 -16.08 31.28 86.91
N GLU A 307 -17.36 30.98 86.67
CA GLU A 307 -18.37 31.08 87.76
C GLU A 307 -18.12 30.16 88.94
N SER A 308 -17.51 28.98 88.68
CA SER A 308 -17.13 28.09 89.78
C SER A 308 -15.98 28.51 90.61
N GLU A 309 -15.12 29.38 90.01
CA GLU A 309 -13.96 29.96 90.78
C GLU A 309 -14.41 31.03 91.81
N VAL A 310 -15.52 31.74 91.56
CA VAL A 310 -16.08 32.76 92.45
C VAL A 310 -16.40 32.17 93.83
N PRO A 311 -17.22 31.12 93.98
CA PRO A 311 -17.48 30.53 95.26
C PRO A 311 -16.23 29.92 95.94
N ARG A 312 -15.32 29.38 95.12
CA ARG A 312 -14.00 28.91 95.64
C ARG A 312 -13.20 30.05 96.24
N ALA A 313 -13.08 31.14 95.52
CA ALA A 313 -12.40 32.34 96.02
C ALA A 313 -13.08 32.92 97.30
N MET A 314 -14.43 32.96 97.31
CA MET A 314 -15.17 33.32 98.52
C MET A 314 -14.93 32.38 99.72
N ALA A 315 -14.99 31.07 99.47
CA ALA A 315 -14.70 30.08 100.50
C ALA A 315 -13.24 30.21 101.06
N GLN A 316 -12.31 30.50 100.14
CA GLN A 316 -10.91 30.69 100.56
C GLN A 316 -10.73 32.00 101.28
N ALA A 317 -11.35 33.11 100.88
CA ALA A 317 -11.34 34.35 101.58
C ALA A 317 -12.02 34.24 102.97
N PHE A 318 -13.05 33.44 103.10
CA PHE A 318 -13.70 33.14 104.38
C PHE A 318 -12.72 32.34 105.29
N ARG A 319 -12.06 31.31 104.80
CA ARG A 319 -11.10 30.53 105.56
C ARG A 319 -9.86 31.33 105.98
N SER A 320 -9.39 32.32 105.23
CA SER A 320 -8.29 33.17 105.49
C SER A 320 -8.62 34.38 106.40
N GLY A 321 -9.90 34.54 106.80
CA GLY A 321 -10.34 35.62 107.68
C GLY A 321 -10.42 36.99 107.01
N ASN A 322 -10.29 37.10 105.74
CA ASN A 322 -10.29 38.32 104.92
C ASN A 322 -11.65 38.79 104.42
N LEU A 323 -12.74 38.13 104.78
CA LEU A 323 -14.11 38.62 104.53
C LEU A 323 -14.54 39.59 105.58
N ARG A 324 -14.40 40.88 105.33
CA ARG A 324 -15.09 41.91 106.08
C ARG A 324 -16.49 42.07 105.55
N ILE A 325 -17.50 41.63 106.33
CA ILE A 325 -18.91 41.95 106.08
C ILE A 325 -19.07 43.44 106.34
N PRO A 326 -19.45 44.25 105.42
CA PRO A 326 -19.81 45.60 105.79
C PRO A 326 -21.07 45.59 106.68
N THR A 327 -20.82 45.93 107.95
CA THR A 327 -21.96 46.17 108.84
C THR A 327 -22.69 47.48 108.38
N ALA A 328 -24.01 47.38 108.03
CA ALA A 328 -24.86 48.47 107.71
C ALA A 328 -24.95 49.45 108.87
#